data_77e010f3d1e36c4487828a450c2a3a3b
#
_entry.id   77e010f3d1e36c4487828a450c2a3a3b
#
_cell.length_a   1.000
_cell.length_b   1.000
_cell.length_c   1.000
_cell.angle_alpha   90.00
_cell.angle_beta   90.00
_cell.angle_gamma   90.00
#
_symmetry.space_group_name_H-M   'P 1'
#
loop_
_entity.id
_entity.type
_entity.pdbx_description
1 polymer ?
#
loop_
_entity_poly.entity_id
_entity_poly.type
_entity_poly.pdbx_seq_one_letter_code
_entity_poly.pdbx_strand_id
1 'polypeptide(L)'
;MNVVITGGAGFLGSRLARELLAAGSLAVAGGEPRPLSRVTLVDQAPVPPDLVADERVTAIRGDLGDLLDPAGAGPGPLAILGGAELIFHLAAAVSGECETDFDLGIRANLRATEALLAACRALGTSPLVVFSSSLAVFGDSADHPLPAVVDDQTLPNPQTSYGAQKVIGEQLLADYTRKGFLRGRALRLVSISVRPGRPNAAASGFMSGIIREPLAGQRATCPVDPGTEVALASPAKAIAGLTCAATASDQAWGGRSAVNLPALTISVADMATALARVAGPEVSALIDWIPDPQIARMVASWPARVRADRAGQLGLTPDPDFDSIIGMHLAESRSRG
;
A
#
# COMPACT_ATOMS: atom_id res chain seq x y z
N MET A 1 14.13 12.96 -14.77
CA MET A 1 12.79 12.39 -14.61
C MET A 1 12.14 12.92 -13.33
N ASN A 2 10.87 13.30 -13.41
CA ASN A 2 10.11 13.81 -12.26
C ASN A 2 9.12 12.75 -11.77
N VAL A 3 9.17 12.46 -10.47
CA VAL A 3 8.29 11.49 -9.79
C VAL A 3 7.45 12.22 -8.76
N VAL A 4 6.18 11.85 -8.64
CA VAL A 4 5.28 12.33 -7.58
C VAL A 4 4.86 11.13 -6.73
N ILE A 5 4.88 11.27 -5.41
CA ILE A 5 4.39 10.27 -4.47
C ILE A 5 3.35 10.94 -3.57
N THR A 6 2.08 10.62 -3.75
CA THR A 6 1.05 11.01 -2.80
C THR A 6 1.02 10.03 -1.64
N GLY A 7 0.77 10.49 -0.43
CA GLY A 7 1.03 9.68 0.77
C GLY A 7 2.54 9.57 1.07
N GLY A 8 3.33 10.56 0.62
CA GLY A 8 4.79 10.55 0.63
C GLY A 8 5.42 10.59 2.03
N ALA A 9 4.73 11.09 3.04
CA ALA A 9 5.16 11.05 4.44
C ALA A 9 4.74 9.76 5.15
N GLY A 10 3.82 9.00 4.56
CA GLY A 10 3.34 7.73 5.09
C GLY A 10 4.42 6.64 5.06
N PHE A 11 4.11 5.52 5.72
CA PHE A 11 5.04 4.40 5.88
C PHE A 11 5.63 3.88 4.55
N LEU A 12 4.78 3.51 3.60
CA LEU A 12 5.26 3.01 2.30
C LEU A 12 5.79 4.14 1.42
N GLY A 13 5.14 5.32 1.45
CA GLY A 13 5.57 6.46 0.62
C GLY A 13 6.96 6.96 0.95
N SER A 14 7.29 7.14 2.23
CA SER A 14 8.62 7.57 2.66
C SER A 14 9.69 6.51 2.41
N ARG A 15 9.34 5.20 2.54
CA ARG A 15 10.25 4.11 2.20
C ARG A 15 10.54 4.06 0.70
N LEU A 16 9.50 4.13 -0.13
CA LEU A 16 9.63 4.18 -1.59
C LEU A 16 10.49 5.38 -2.02
N ALA A 17 10.26 6.55 -1.44
CA ALA A 17 11.06 7.74 -1.73
C ALA A 17 12.55 7.51 -1.44
N ARG A 18 12.91 6.93 -0.27
CA ARG A 18 14.30 6.61 0.06
C ARG A 18 14.94 5.63 -0.91
N GLU A 19 14.22 4.57 -1.29
CA GLU A 19 14.73 3.57 -2.24
C GLU A 19 14.94 4.18 -3.63
N LEU A 20 14.01 5.01 -4.12
CA LEU A 20 14.15 5.70 -5.41
C LEU A 20 15.32 6.68 -5.40
N LEU A 21 15.46 7.49 -4.33
CA LEU A 21 16.54 8.46 -4.19
C LEU A 21 17.91 7.77 -4.08
N ALA A 22 17.98 6.64 -3.36
CA ALA A 22 19.22 5.83 -3.27
C ALA A 22 19.60 5.21 -4.61
N ALA A 23 18.62 4.73 -5.39
CA ALA A 23 18.85 4.21 -6.74
C ALA A 23 19.29 5.30 -7.72
N GLY A 24 18.86 6.55 -7.54
CA GLY A 24 19.22 7.72 -8.34
C GLY A 24 18.69 7.73 -9.78
N SER A 25 18.21 6.60 -10.29
CA SER A 25 17.64 6.47 -11.63
C SER A 25 16.56 5.39 -11.66
N LEU A 26 15.66 5.45 -12.66
CA LEU A 26 14.61 4.46 -12.84
C LEU A 26 14.28 4.28 -14.33
N ALA A 27 14.03 3.03 -14.74
CA ALA A 27 13.53 2.66 -16.08
C ALA A 27 11.98 2.59 -16.02
N VAL A 28 11.28 3.63 -16.45
CA VAL A 28 9.81 3.65 -16.42
C VAL A 28 9.24 2.88 -17.61
N ALA A 29 8.29 1.99 -17.34
CA ALA A 29 7.54 1.21 -18.35
C ALA A 29 8.44 0.45 -19.35
N GLY A 30 9.53 -0.14 -18.86
CA GLY A 30 10.47 -0.91 -19.69
C GLY A 30 11.38 -0.05 -20.58
N GLY A 31 11.39 1.26 -20.38
CA GLY A 31 12.29 2.18 -21.09
C GLY A 31 13.73 2.14 -20.53
N GLU A 32 14.59 3.00 -21.07
CA GLU A 32 15.96 3.17 -20.56
C GLU A 32 15.97 3.83 -19.17
N PRO A 33 16.89 3.44 -18.26
CA PRO A 33 17.06 4.10 -16.99
C PRO A 33 17.40 5.58 -17.15
N ARG A 34 16.64 6.46 -16.48
CA ARG A 34 16.86 7.91 -16.51
C ARG A 34 17.06 8.44 -15.08
N PRO A 35 17.98 9.42 -14.91
CA PRO A 35 18.24 10.03 -13.60
C PRO A 35 16.97 10.66 -13.01
N LEU A 36 16.80 10.52 -11.69
CA LEU A 36 15.78 11.21 -10.92
C LEU A 36 16.20 12.67 -10.72
N SER A 37 15.45 13.59 -11.32
CA SER A 37 15.70 15.03 -11.19
C SER A 37 14.89 15.66 -10.06
N ARG A 38 13.66 15.16 -9.82
CA ARG A 38 12.80 15.66 -8.75
C ARG A 38 11.87 14.56 -8.26
N VAL A 39 11.70 14.50 -6.92
CA VAL A 39 10.71 13.66 -6.22
C VAL A 39 9.80 14.58 -5.41
N THR A 40 8.55 14.74 -5.84
CA THR A 40 7.56 15.53 -5.10
C THR A 40 6.79 14.61 -4.16
N LEU A 41 6.87 14.90 -2.87
CA LEU A 41 6.17 14.17 -1.81
C LEU A 41 4.97 14.99 -1.34
N VAL A 42 3.76 14.45 -1.53
CA VAL A 42 2.49 15.12 -1.14
C VAL A 42 1.86 14.35 0.00
N ASP A 43 1.60 15.00 1.13
CA ASP A 43 0.97 14.39 2.31
C ASP A 43 0.33 15.43 3.23
N GLN A 44 -0.62 15.02 4.07
CA GLN A 44 -1.16 15.85 5.15
C GLN A 44 -0.18 15.92 6.35
N ALA A 45 0.59 14.84 6.57
CA ALA A 45 1.63 14.78 7.58
C ALA A 45 2.93 15.43 7.08
N PRO A 46 3.80 15.89 8.01
CA PRO A 46 5.11 16.40 7.63
C PRO A 46 6.00 15.28 7.05
N VAL A 47 6.68 15.58 5.97
CA VAL A 47 7.67 14.66 5.35
C VAL A 47 8.86 14.50 6.30
N PRO A 48 9.41 13.29 6.47
CA PRO A 48 10.57 13.04 7.31
C PRO A 48 11.77 13.92 6.97
N PRO A 49 12.51 14.44 7.99
CA PRO A 49 13.59 15.40 7.78
C PRO A 49 14.72 14.92 6.87
N ASP A 50 15.04 13.62 6.92
CA ASP A 50 16.06 13.01 6.07
C ASP A 50 15.70 13.07 4.57
N LEU A 51 14.41 12.98 4.24
CA LEU A 51 13.92 13.14 2.87
C LEU A 51 13.92 14.61 2.45
N VAL A 52 13.52 15.53 3.33
CA VAL A 52 13.53 16.98 3.04
C VAL A 52 14.95 17.50 2.82
N ALA A 53 15.95 16.86 3.40
CA ALA A 53 17.36 17.25 3.24
C ALA A 53 17.96 16.91 1.86
N ASP A 54 17.32 16.03 1.06
CA ASP A 54 17.75 15.73 -0.30
C ASP A 54 17.26 16.84 -1.26
N GLU A 55 18.19 17.47 -1.98
CA GLU A 55 17.91 18.60 -2.88
C GLU A 55 16.92 18.26 -4.03
N ARG A 56 16.78 16.97 -4.35
CA ARG A 56 15.82 16.47 -5.35
C ARG A 56 14.40 16.42 -4.80
N VAL A 57 14.19 16.53 -3.49
CA VAL A 57 12.88 16.38 -2.85
C VAL A 57 12.16 17.72 -2.76
N THR A 58 10.91 17.72 -3.18
CA THR A 58 9.96 18.82 -2.93
C THR A 58 8.84 18.28 -2.05
N ALA A 59 8.70 18.80 -0.83
CA ALA A 59 7.64 18.42 0.10
C ALA A 59 6.45 19.41 -0.03
N ILE A 60 5.25 18.87 -0.27
CA ILE A 60 4.00 19.65 -0.33
C ILE A 60 3.04 19.08 0.71
N ARG A 61 2.64 19.92 1.64
CA ARG A 61 1.77 19.53 2.76
C ARG A 61 0.33 20.00 2.53
N GLY A 62 -0.64 19.09 2.63
CA GLY A 62 -2.08 19.39 2.56
C GLY A 62 -2.92 18.21 2.16
N ASP A 63 -4.25 18.42 2.15
CA ASP A 63 -5.19 17.46 1.57
C ASP A 63 -5.02 17.43 0.05
N LEU A 64 -4.93 16.23 -0.52
CA LEU A 64 -4.65 16.07 -1.95
C LEU A 64 -5.79 16.64 -2.82
N GLY A 65 -7.04 16.49 -2.39
CA GLY A 65 -8.20 17.04 -3.11
C GLY A 65 -8.15 18.55 -3.17
N ASP A 66 -7.90 19.21 -2.03
CA ASP A 66 -7.80 20.66 -1.94
C ASP A 66 -6.58 21.21 -2.70
N LEU A 67 -5.46 20.50 -2.63
CA LEU A 67 -4.23 20.88 -3.32
C LEU A 67 -4.36 20.81 -4.86
N LEU A 68 -5.20 19.90 -5.36
CA LEU A 68 -5.45 19.69 -6.79
C LEU A 68 -6.68 20.43 -7.31
N ASP A 69 -7.44 21.11 -6.45
CA ASP A 69 -8.56 21.94 -6.89
C ASP A 69 -8.06 23.17 -7.68
N PRO A 70 -8.36 23.30 -8.97
CA PRO A 70 -7.90 24.43 -9.77
C PRO A 70 -8.55 25.77 -9.36
N ALA A 71 -9.69 25.73 -8.65
CA ALA A 71 -10.38 26.91 -8.11
C ALA A 71 -10.03 27.17 -6.64
N GLY A 72 -9.27 26.27 -6.01
CA GLY A 72 -8.88 26.33 -4.60
C GLY A 72 -7.75 27.32 -4.31
N ALA A 73 -7.47 27.52 -3.05
CA ALA A 73 -6.34 28.33 -2.58
C ALA A 73 -4.98 27.57 -2.58
N GLY A 74 -4.97 26.32 -3.00
CA GLY A 74 -3.78 25.47 -3.06
C GLY A 74 -2.84 25.82 -4.24
N PRO A 75 -1.68 25.16 -4.34
CA PRO A 75 -0.70 25.38 -5.40
C PRO A 75 -1.22 24.98 -6.79
N GLY A 76 -2.28 24.22 -6.84
CA GLY A 76 -2.92 23.74 -8.08
C GLY A 76 -2.19 22.58 -8.78
N PRO A 77 -2.87 21.93 -9.73
CA PRO A 77 -2.37 20.72 -10.39
C PRO A 77 -1.00 20.90 -11.08
N LEU A 78 -0.76 22.06 -11.72
CA LEU A 78 0.48 22.31 -12.44
C LEU A 78 1.71 22.33 -11.52
N ALA A 79 1.59 22.92 -10.35
CA ALA A 79 2.69 22.98 -9.38
C ALA A 79 3.05 21.62 -8.79
N ILE A 80 2.06 20.73 -8.67
CA ILE A 80 2.23 19.39 -8.07
C ILE A 80 2.63 18.37 -9.14
N LEU A 81 1.89 18.33 -10.25
CA LEU A 81 1.99 17.28 -11.26
C LEU A 81 2.69 17.74 -12.55
N GLY A 82 3.02 19.04 -12.67
CA GLY A 82 3.64 19.59 -13.86
C GLY A 82 4.96 18.90 -14.21
N GLY A 83 5.02 18.27 -15.38
CA GLY A 83 6.18 17.51 -15.83
C GLY A 83 6.38 16.17 -15.11
N ALA A 84 5.42 15.70 -14.30
CA ALA A 84 5.47 14.36 -13.73
C ALA A 84 5.35 13.29 -14.81
N GLU A 85 6.30 12.37 -14.81
CA GLU A 85 6.33 11.22 -15.73
C GLU A 85 5.83 9.94 -15.05
N LEU A 86 5.99 9.89 -13.73
CA LEU A 86 5.57 8.79 -12.88
C LEU A 86 4.90 9.34 -11.61
N ILE A 87 3.76 8.77 -11.27
CA ILE A 87 3.01 9.11 -10.06
C ILE A 87 2.74 7.83 -9.30
N PHE A 88 3.20 7.74 -8.04
CA PHE A 88 2.76 6.73 -7.10
C PHE A 88 1.64 7.31 -6.24
N HIS A 89 0.42 6.80 -6.43
CA HIS A 89 -0.73 7.23 -5.66
C HIS A 89 -0.94 6.28 -4.48
N LEU A 90 -0.36 6.66 -3.32
CA LEU A 90 -0.40 5.90 -2.07
C LEU A 90 -1.23 6.58 -0.98
N ALA A 91 -1.63 7.84 -1.18
CA ALA A 91 -2.48 8.57 -0.24
C ALA A 91 -3.83 7.88 -0.10
N ALA A 92 -4.20 7.55 1.14
CA ALA A 92 -5.51 6.96 1.47
C ALA A 92 -5.76 7.02 2.98
N ALA A 93 -7.02 7.19 3.38
CA ALA A 93 -7.49 6.81 4.71
C ALA A 93 -7.53 5.28 4.81
N VAL A 94 -7.21 4.72 5.97
CA VAL A 94 -7.12 3.27 6.17
C VAL A 94 -8.48 2.64 6.50
N SER A 95 -8.55 1.29 6.46
CA SER A 95 -9.79 0.54 6.55
C SER A 95 -10.64 0.89 7.79
N GLY A 96 -10.06 0.92 8.99
CA GLY A 96 -10.80 1.22 10.20
C GLY A 96 -11.27 2.69 10.28
N GLU A 97 -10.49 3.62 9.74
CA GLU A 97 -10.92 5.02 9.64
C GLU A 97 -12.15 5.16 8.73
N CYS A 98 -12.15 4.48 7.57
CA CYS A 98 -13.27 4.52 6.63
C CYS A 98 -14.56 3.87 7.17
N GLU A 99 -14.44 2.88 8.06
CA GLU A 99 -15.59 2.27 8.74
C GLU A 99 -16.14 3.17 9.86
N THR A 100 -15.27 3.97 10.50
CA THR A 100 -15.66 4.88 11.57
C THR A 100 -16.18 6.21 11.03
N ASP A 101 -15.53 6.72 9.95
CA ASP A 101 -15.89 7.98 9.28
C ASP A 101 -16.00 7.73 7.77
N PHE A 102 -17.23 7.47 7.33
CA PHE A 102 -17.54 7.22 5.92
C PHE A 102 -17.17 8.40 5.02
N ASP A 103 -17.44 9.64 5.47
CA ASP A 103 -17.16 10.84 4.69
C ASP A 103 -15.68 11.12 4.53
N LEU A 104 -14.86 10.80 5.55
CA LEU A 104 -13.40 10.83 5.44
C LEU A 104 -12.94 9.87 4.33
N GLY A 105 -13.45 8.64 4.32
CA GLY A 105 -13.13 7.67 3.28
C GLY A 105 -13.48 8.17 1.88
N ILE A 106 -14.68 8.72 1.69
CA ILE A 106 -15.11 9.30 0.41
C ILE A 106 -14.19 10.46 -0.01
N ARG A 107 -13.85 11.37 0.91
CA ARG A 107 -12.94 12.48 0.57
C ARG A 107 -11.54 12.01 0.21
N ALA A 108 -10.92 11.23 1.10
CA ALA A 108 -9.50 10.89 1.00
C ALA A 108 -9.22 9.81 -0.04
N ASN A 109 -10.13 8.84 -0.24
CA ASN A 109 -9.88 7.69 -1.11
C ASN A 109 -10.54 7.85 -2.49
N LEU A 110 -11.77 8.38 -2.56
CA LEU A 110 -12.47 8.49 -3.83
C LEU A 110 -12.27 9.85 -4.49
N ARG A 111 -12.66 10.94 -3.83
CA ARG A 111 -12.60 12.29 -4.44
C ARG A 111 -11.16 12.74 -4.71
N ALA A 112 -10.23 12.45 -3.80
CA ALA A 112 -8.82 12.76 -4.02
C ALA A 112 -8.21 11.95 -5.18
N THR A 113 -8.61 10.68 -5.35
CA THR A 113 -8.21 9.86 -6.52
C THR A 113 -8.81 10.45 -7.81
N GLU A 114 -10.11 10.78 -7.80
CA GLU A 114 -10.77 11.43 -8.94
C GLU A 114 -10.08 12.75 -9.33
N ALA A 115 -9.79 13.62 -8.36
CA ALA A 115 -9.08 14.87 -8.58
C ALA A 115 -7.70 14.66 -9.20
N LEU A 116 -6.94 13.66 -8.73
CA LEU A 116 -5.64 13.32 -9.30
C LEU A 116 -5.75 12.89 -10.76
N LEU A 117 -6.67 11.98 -11.08
CA LEU A 117 -6.85 11.49 -12.44
C LEU A 117 -7.37 12.61 -13.38
N ALA A 118 -8.29 13.45 -12.89
CA ALA A 118 -8.77 14.63 -13.63
C ALA A 118 -7.66 15.63 -13.91
N ALA A 119 -6.78 15.89 -12.93
CA ALA A 119 -5.62 16.75 -13.09
C ALA A 119 -4.62 16.17 -14.11
N CYS A 120 -4.32 14.88 -14.09
CA CYS A 120 -3.49 14.22 -15.11
C CYS A 120 -4.07 14.40 -16.52
N ARG A 121 -5.40 14.21 -16.66
CA ARG A 121 -6.09 14.43 -17.94
C ARG A 121 -5.99 15.87 -18.40
N ALA A 122 -6.21 16.83 -17.51
CA ALA A 122 -6.18 18.27 -17.84
C ALA A 122 -4.79 18.74 -18.28
N LEU A 123 -3.73 18.20 -17.67
CA LEU A 123 -2.34 18.51 -18.04
C LEU A 123 -1.90 17.87 -19.37
N GLY A 124 -2.57 16.79 -19.81
CA GLY A 124 -2.31 16.17 -21.12
C GLY A 124 -0.93 15.50 -21.27
N THR A 125 -0.20 15.26 -20.16
CA THR A 125 1.16 14.70 -20.19
C THR A 125 1.21 13.17 -20.25
N SER A 126 0.06 12.51 -20.07
CA SER A 126 -0.10 11.05 -20.06
C SER A 126 0.93 10.32 -19.15
N PRO A 127 1.03 10.68 -17.85
CA PRO A 127 1.98 10.06 -16.94
C PRO A 127 1.66 8.57 -16.70
N LEU A 128 2.66 7.81 -16.25
CA LEU A 128 2.40 6.51 -15.62
C LEU A 128 1.91 6.72 -14.18
N VAL A 129 0.73 6.17 -13.86
CA VAL A 129 0.14 6.23 -12.52
C VAL A 129 0.11 4.83 -11.91
N VAL A 130 0.88 4.61 -10.85
CA VAL A 130 0.86 3.40 -10.03
C VAL A 130 -0.06 3.64 -8.85
N PHE A 131 -1.17 2.92 -8.78
CA PHE A 131 -2.19 3.04 -7.74
C PHE A 131 -2.08 1.90 -6.73
N SER A 132 -1.92 2.24 -5.45
CA SER A 132 -2.00 1.26 -4.37
C SER A 132 -3.45 0.87 -4.10
N SER A 133 -3.88 -0.23 -4.70
CA SER A 133 -5.12 -0.90 -4.32
C SER A 133 -4.88 -1.86 -3.14
N SER A 134 -5.84 -2.70 -2.80
CA SER A 134 -5.80 -3.55 -1.61
C SER A 134 -6.52 -4.86 -1.84
N LEU A 135 -6.15 -5.91 -1.10
CA LEU A 135 -6.95 -7.14 -0.99
C LEU A 135 -8.35 -6.92 -0.41
N ALA A 136 -8.61 -5.79 0.27
CA ALA A 136 -9.93 -5.43 0.76
C ALA A 136 -10.97 -5.20 -0.35
N VAL A 137 -10.56 -5.20 -1.63
CA VAL A 137 -11.47 -5.25 -2.78
C VAL A 137 -12.24 -6.57 -2.87
N PHE A 138 -11.71 -7.62 -2.26
CA PHE A 138 -12.37 -8.91 -2.14
C PHE A 138 -13.08 -9.03 -0.79
N GLY A 139 -14.15 -9.81 -0.73
CA GLY A 139 -14.84 -10.10 0.50
C GLY A 139 -15.91 -11.16 0.33
N ASP A 140 -16.23 -11.81 1.43
CA ASP A 140 -17.21 -12.88 1.51
C ASP A 140 -18.62 -12.32 1.75
N SER A 141 -19.60 -12.77 0.97
CA SER A 141 -21.01 -12.50 1.19
C SER A 141 -21.86 -13.70 0.84
N ALA A 142 -23.10 -13.74 1.37
CA ALA A 142 -24.02 -14.85 1.12
C ALA A 142 -24.31 -15.07 -0.37
N ASP A 143 -24.38 -13.98 -1.15
CA ASP A 143 -24.68 -14.05 -2.60
C ASP A 143 -23.43 -14.33 -3.45
N HIS A 144 -22.25 -13.97 -2.92
CA HIS A 144 -20.96 -14.16 -3.60
C HIS A 144 -19.92 -14.63 -2.58
N PRO A 145 -19.90 -15.92 -2.25
CA PRO A 145 -18.93 -16.47 -1.33
C PRO A 145 -17.50 -16.30 -1.86
N LEU A 146 -16.60 -15.95 -0.96
CA LEU A 146 -15.19 -15.78 -1.29
C LEU A 146 -14.59 -17.15 -1.67
N PRO A 147 -13.91 -17.29 -2.83
CA PRO A 147 -13.24 -18.55 -3.15
C PRO A 147 -12.11 -18.83 -2.16
N ALA A 148 -11.82 -20.10 -1.88
CA ALA A 148 -10.75 -20.50 -0.96
C ALA A 148 -9.38 -19.92 -1.33
N VAL A 149 -9.15 -19.62 -2.61
CA VAL A 149 -7.97 -18.94 -3.13
C VAL A 149 -8.45 -17.87 -4.11
N VAL A 150 -8.17 -16.61 -3.86
CA VAL A 150 -8.40 -15.54 -4.83
C VAL A 150 -7.25 -15.49 -5.84
N ASP A 151 -7.56 -15.10 -7.06
CA ASP A 151 -6.58 -14.95 -8.15
C ASP A 151 -6.81 -13.68 -8.96
N ASP A 152 -6.05 -13.52 -10.05
CA ASP A 152 -6.12 -12.36 -10.91
C ASP A 152 -7.45 -12.22 -11.68
N GLN A 153 -8.29 -13.27 -11.72
CA GLN A 153 -9.60 -13.30 -12.38
C GLN A 153 -10.76 -13.21 -11.40
N THR A 154 -10.50 -13.33 -10.09
CA THR A 154 -11.52 -13.21 -9.06
C THR A 154 -12.13 -11.81 -9.09
N LEU A 155 -13.45 -11.72 -9.20
CA LEU A 155 -14.17 -10.46 -9.24
C LEU A 155 -14.14 -9.79 -7.86
N PRO A 156 -13.89 -8.48 -7.80
CA PRO A 156 -14.02 -7.71 -6.57
C PRO A 156 -15.44 -7.77 -6.01
N ASN A 157 -15.56 -8.03 -4.70
CA ASN A 157 -16.81 -8.02 -3.94
C ASN A 157 -16.54 -7.42 -2.54
N PRO A 158 -16.22 -6.11 -2.45
CA PRO A 158 -15.79 -5.50 -1.19
C PRO A 158 -16.88 -5.52 -0.13
N GLN A 159 -16.51 -5.86 1.11
CA GLN A 159 -17.40 -5.87 2.27
C GLN A 159 -17.08 -4.73 3.25
N THR A 160 -16.26 -3.76 2.82
CA THR A 160 -15.89 -2.58 3.62
C THR A 160 -15.94 -1.32 2.76
N SER A 161 -16.20 -0.16 3.38
CA SER A 161 -16.18 1.14 2.72
C SER A 161 -14.84 1.40 2.02
N TYR A 162 -13.73 1.08 2.71
CA TYR A 162 -12.39 1.16 2.15
C TYR A 162 -12.23 0.30 0.88
N GLY A 163 -12.66 -0.96 0.94
CA GLY A 163 -12.61 -1.88 -0.19
C GLY A 163 -13.41 -1.37 -1.39
N ALA A 164 -14.64 -0.88 -1.15
CA ALA A 164 -15.48 -0.28 -2.18
C ALA A 164 -14.80 0.93 -2.86
N GLN A 165 -14.20 1.83 -2.07
CA GLN A 165 -13.48 2.99 -2.58
C GLN A 165 -12.26 2.57 -3.44
N LYS A 166 -11.53 1.52 -3.03
CA LYS A 166 -10.40 0.99 -3.83
C LYS A 166 -10.87 0.37 -5.15
N VAL A 167 -11.98 -0.38 -5.17
CA VAL A 167 -12.58 -0.90 -6.41
C VAL A 167 -12.95 0.23 -7.36
N ILE A 168 -13.63 1.27 -6.87
CA ILE A 168 -13.98 2.43 -7.70
C ILE A 168 -12.72 3.09 -8.27
N GLY A 169 -11.67 3.26 -7.45
CA GLY A 169 -10.37 3.79 -7.90
C GLY A 169 -9.73 2.93 -9.00
N GLU A 170 -9.75 1.60 -8.87
CA GLU A 170 -9.28 0.67 -9.92
C GLU A 170 -10.04 0.88 -11.25
N GLN A 171 -11.37 0.99 -11.18
CA GLN A 171 -12.21 1.17 -12.38
C GLN A 171 -11.99 2.53 -13.05
N LEU A 172 -11.89 3.60 -12.26
CA LEU A 172 -11.57 4.93 -12.78
C LEU A 172 -10.21 4.93 -13.47
N LEU A 173 -9.18 4.39 -12.82
CA LEU A 173 -7.83 4.29 -13.38
C LEU A 173 -7.81 3.50 -14.70
N ALA A 174 -8.54 2.38 -14.74
CA ALA A 174 -8.65 1.55 -15.94
C ALA A 174 -9.35 2.28 -17.09
N ASP A 175 -10.40 3.07 -16.81
CA ASP A 175 -11.10 3.85 -17.85
C ASP A 175 -10.27 5.02 -18.34
N TYR A 176 -9.61 5.77 -17.45
CA TYR A 176 -8.68 6.84 -17.87
C TYR A 176 -7.54 6.31 -18.72
N THR A 177 -7.05 5.10 -18.42
CA THR A 177 -6.05 4.40 -19.23
C THR A 177 -6.62 4.00 -20.60
N ARG A 178 -7.83 3.43 -20.64
CA ARG A 178 -8.51 3.06 -21.86
C ARG A 178 -8.74 4.27 -22.79
N LYS A 179 -8.98 5.43 -22.22
CA LYS A 179 -9.17 6.71 -22.94
C LYS A 179 -7.85 7.36 -23.38
N GLY A 180 -6.69 6.80 -22.94
CA GLY A 180 -5.37 7.34 -23.29
C GLY A 180 -4.97 8.62 -22.52
N PHE A 181 -5.67 8.97 -21.44
CA PHE A 181 -5.35 10.16 -20.65
C PHE A 181 -4.09 9.97 -19.79
N LEU A 182 -3.83 8.75 -19.39
CA LEU A 182 -2.68 8.31 -18.60
C LEU A 182 -2.38 6.82 -18.85
N ARG A 183 -1.31 6.30 -18.27
CA ARG A 183 -1.01 4.87 -18.20
C ARG A 183 -1.20 4.42 -16.77
N GLY A 184 -2.27 3.69 -16.48
CA GLY A 184 -2.63 3.27 -15.12
C GLY A 184 -2.21 1.85 -14.81
N ARG A 185 -1.69 1.62 -13.61
CA ARG A 185 -1.32 0.32 -13.08
C ARG A 185 -1.76 0.21 -11.63
N ALA A 186 -2.72 -0.64 -11.35
CA ALA A 186 -3.19 -0.87 -9.99
C ALA A 186 -2.54 -2.13 -9.43
N LEU A 187 -1.96 -2.03 -8.21
CA LEU A 187 -1.40 -3.16 -7.46
C LEU A 187 -2.21 -3.35 -6.18
N ARG A 188 -2.83 -4.50 -6.00
CA ARG A 188 -3.56 -4.87 -4.80
C ARG A 188 -2.58 -5.35 -3.74
N LEU A 189 -2.31 -4.48 -2.79
CA LEU A 189 -1.45 -4.80 -1.66
C LEU A 189 -2.18 -5.71 -0.67
N VAL A 190 -1.45 -6.65 -0.10
CA VAL A 190 -1.86 -7.48 1.03
C VAL A 190 -1.61 -6.76 2.36
N SER A 191 -1.89 -7.37 3.50
CA SER A 191 -1.51 -6.80 4.78
C SER A 191 0.01 -6.72 4.90
N ILE A 192 0.54 -5.52 5.14
CA ILE A 192 1.99 -5.32 5.25
C ILE A 192 2.41 -5.40 6.71
N SER A 193 3.34 -6.28 7.02
CA SER A 193 3.92 -6.53 8.35
C SER A 193 5.46 -6.72 8.25
N VAL A 194 6.26 -6.17 9.15
CA VAL A 194 5.92 -5.40 10.35
C VAL A 194 6.00 -3.91 10.00
N ARG A 195 4.92 -3.16 10.27
CA ARG A 195 4.93 -1.70 10.11
C ARG A 195 5.65 -1.07 11.31
N PRO A 196 6.64 -0.21 11.10
CA PRO A 196 7.27 0.54 12.18
C PRO A 196 6.35 1.65 12.72
N GLY A 197 6.74 2.23 13.85
CA GLY A 197 6.05 3.37 14.43
C GLY A 197 4.86 2.99 15.31
N ARG A 198 3.96 3.94 15.55
CA ARG A 198 2.80 3.75 16.43
C ARG A 198 1.68 2.97 15.74
N PRO A 199 0.83 2.24 16.49
CA PRO A 199 -0.38 1.66 15.95
C PRO A 199 -1.24 2.70 15.23
N ASN A 200 -1.85 2.31 14.12
CA ASN A 200 -2.84 3.11 13.42
C ASN A 200 -4.21 2.41 13.44
N ALA A 201 -5.25 3.09 12.98
CA ALA A 201 -6.63 2.59 12.96
C ALA A 201 -6.91 1.53 11.86
N ALA A 202 -5.89 0.98 11.18
CA ALA A 202 -6.11 -0.12 10.25
C ALA A 202 -6.51 -1.39 11.00
N ALA A 203 -7.59 -2.07 10.55
CA ALA A 203 -8.00 -3.34 11.14
C ALA A 203 -6.90 -4.41 11.11
N SER A 204 -5.99 -4.37 10.13
CA SER A 204 -4.79 -5.21 10.03
C SER A 204 -3.63 -4.74 10.93
N GLY A 205 -3.80 -3.67 11.71
CA GLY A 205 -2.74 -3.08 12.55
C GLY A 205 -2.16 -4.04 13.57
N PHE A 206 -2.99 -4.92 14.12
CA PHE A 206 -2.58 -5.93 15.09
C PHE A 206 -1.52 -6.90 14.53
N MET A 207 -1.54 -7.22 13.24
CA MET A 207 -0.56 -8.12 12.60
C MET A 207 0.87 -7.58 12.68
N SER A 208 1.03 -6.27 12.82
CA SER A 208 2.32 -5.65 13.13
C SER A 208 2.50 -5.46 14.63
N GLY A 209 1.43 -5.13 15.35
CA GLY A 209 1.43 -4.88 16.78
C GLY A 209 1.92 -6.07 17.59
N ILE A 210 1.40 -7.28 17.33
CA ILE A 210 1.77 -8.52 18.04
C ILE A 210 3.25 -8.94 17.83
N ILE A 211 3.97 -8.26 16.95
CA ILE A 211 5.41 -8.45 16.73
C ILE A 211 6.19 -7.27 17.27
N ARG A 212 5.83 -6.06 16.86
CA ARG A 212 6.59 -4.83 17.15
C ARG A 212 6.62 -4.50 18.63
N GLU A 213 5.44 -4.52 19.31
CA GLU A 213 5.33 -4.18 20.72
C GLU A 213 6.07 -5.21 21.62
N PRO A 214 5.90 -6.54 21.44
CA PRO A 214 6.68 -7.54 22.19
C PRO A 214 8.19 -7.41 21.99
N LEU A 215 8.66 -7.12 20.76
CA LEU A 215 10.07 -6.86 20.48
C LEU A 215 10.59 -5.61 21.19
N ALA A 216 9.70 -4.67 21.52
CA ALA A 216 10.00 -3.48 22.33
C ALA A 216 9.77 -3.71 23.85
N GLY A 217 9.52 -4.95 24.29
CA GLY A 217 9.25 -5.28 25.68
C GLY A 217 7.85 -4.86 26.17
N GLN A 218 6.92 -4.58 25.27
CA GLN A 218 5.55 -4.14 25.58
C GLN A 218 4.54 -5.25 25.29
N ARG A 219 3.45 -5.27 26.06
CA ARG A 219 2.34 -6.18 25.75
C ARG A 219 1.58 -5.72 24.51
N ALA A 220 1.09 -6.70 23.74
CA ALA A 220 0.29 -6.44 22.54
C ALA A 220 -1.00 -7.27 22.58
N THR A 221 -2.12 -6.67 22.22
CA THR A 221 -3.41 -7.37 22.09
C THR A 221 -3.55 -7.95 20.68
N CYS A 222 -3.88 -9.25 20.61
CA CYS A 222 -4.34 -9.94 19.42
C CYS A 222 -5.88 -10.03 19.44
N PRO A 223 -6.60 -9.38 18.51
CA PRO A 223 -8.06 -9.28 18.54
C PRO A 223 -8.77 -10.41 17.79
N VAL A 224 -8.04 -11.39 17.25
CA VAL A 224 -8.59 -12.49 16.45
C VAL A 224 -8.22 -13.85 17.03
N ASP A 225 -8.92 -14.89 16.59
CA ASP A 225 -8.61 -16.27 16.94
C ASP A 225 -7.20 -16.66 16.47
N PRO A 226 -6.42 -17.41 17.26
CA PRO A 226 -5.08 -17.89 16.87
C PRO A 226 -5.05 -18.64 15.54
N GLY A 227 -6.11 -19.38 15.19
CA GLY A 227 -6.23 -20.11 13.92
C GLY A 227 -6.56 -19.25 12.71
N THR A 228 -6.80 -17.94 12.88
CA THR A 228 -7.11 -17.05 11.78
C THR A 228 -5.94 -16.99 10.79
N GLU A 229 -6.17 -17.42 9.54
CA GLU A 229 -5.19 -17.27 8.45
C GLU A 229 -5.25 -15.85 7.86
N VAL A 230 -4.09 -15.31 7.52
CA VAL A 230 -3.94 -13.98 6.93
C VAL A 230 -2.95 -13.99 5.76
N ALA A 231 -3.17 -13.11 4.80
CA ALA A 231 -2.25 -12.85 3.69
C ALA A 231 -1.33 -11.68 4.04
N LEU A 232 -0.03 -11.91 4.08
CA LEU A 232 0.98 -10.93 4.49
C LEU A 232 2.06 -10.72 3.43
N ALA A 233 2.67 -9.56 3.45
CA ALA A 233 3.95 -9.28 2.80
C ALA A 233 4.81 -8.35 3.66
N SER A 234 6.12 -8.48 3.53
CA SER A 234 7.04 -7.51 4.12
C SER A 234 6.95 -6.13 3.44
N PRO A 235 7.38 -5.07 4.11
CA PRO A 235 7.53 -3.76 3.49
C PRO A 235 8.39 -3.79 2.23
N ALA A 236 9.46 -4.59 2.23
CA ALA A 236 10.34 -4.75 1.09
C ALA A 236 9.60 -5.33 -0.14
N LYS A 237 8.76 -6.35 0.05
CA LYS A 237 7.95 -6.92 -1.04
C LYS A 237 6.90 -5.93 -1.56
N ALA A 238 6.30 -5.11 -0.68
CA ALA A 238 5.38 -4.07 -1.11
C ALA A 238 6.08 -3.02 -2.00
N ILE A 239 7.27 -2.56 -1.61
CA ILE A 239 8.04 -1.59 -2.41
C ILE A 239 8.53 -2.25 -3.72
N ALA A 240 9.01 -3.48 -3.69
CA ALA A 240 9.36 -4.22 -4.89
C ALA A 240 8.19 -4.32 -5.87
N GLY A 241 6.96 -4.59 -5.36
CA GLY A 241 5.74 -4.62 -6.17
C GLY A 241 5.42 -3.26 -6.81
N LEU A 242 5.49 -2.17 -6.03
CA LEU A 242 5.26 -0.80 -6.53
C LEU A 242 6.31 -0.40 -7.58
N THR A 243 7.58 -0.71 -7.32
CA THR A 243 8.68 -0.43 -8.26
C THR A 243 8.52 -1.28 -9.53
N CYS A 244 8.17 -2.56 -9.41
CA CYS A 244 7.87 -3.42 -10.55
C CYS A 244 6.70 -2.85 -11.37
N ALA A 245 5.63 -2.38 -10.72
CA ALA A 245 4.52 -1.72 -11.40
C ALA A 245 4.96 -0.46 -12.16
N ALA A 246 5.99 0.25 -11.71
CA ALA A 246 6.54 1.40 -12.42
C ALA A 246 7.47 1.01 -13.57
N THR A 247 8.23 -0.08 -13.44
CA THR A 247 9.36 -0.41 -14.34
C THR A 247 9.01 -1.45 -15.41
N ALA A 248 8.06 -2.36 -15.17
CA ALA A 248 7.65 -3.35 -16.16
C ALA A 248 7.24 -2.68 -17.47
N SER A 249 7.52 -3.29 -18.62
CA SER A 249 7.00 -2.79 -19.91
C SER A 249 5.47 -2.90 -19.95
N ASP A 250 4.80 -2.12 -20.80
CA ASP A 250 3.34 -2.19 -20.95
C ASP A 250 2.90 -3.59 -21.42
N GLN A 251 3.71 -4.23 -22.25
CA GLN A 251 3.48 -5.60 -22.69
C GLN A 251 3.57 -6.60 -21.52
N ALA A 252 4.61 -6.49 -20.70
CA ALA A 252 4.79 -7.39 -19.55
C ALA A 252 3.73 -7.15 -18.47
N TRP A 253 3.32 -5.90 -18.22
CA TRP A 253 2.22 -5.57 -17.32
C TRP A 253 0.89 -6.18 -17.76
N GLY A 254 0.64 -6.25 -19.07
CA GLY A 254 -0.39 -7.10 -19.67
C GLY A 254 -1.83 -6.64 -19.51
N GLY A 255 -2.12 -5.36 -19.39
CA GLY A 255 -3.49 -4.86 -19.42
C GLY A 255 -3.83 -3.84 -18.35
N ARG A 256 -5.14 -3.57 -18.17
CA ARG A 256 -5.65 -2.49 -17.30
C ARG A 256 -6.23 -2.99 -15.97
N SER A 257 -6.44 -4.30 -15.84
CA SER A 257 -6.92 -4.87 -14.57
C SER A 257 -5.83 -4.81 -13.50
N ALA A 258 -6.25 -4.68 -12.24
CA ALA A 258 -5.35 -4.70 -11.11
C ALA A 258 -4.59 -6.02 -11.00
N VAL A 259 -3.37 -5.97 -10.47
CA VAL A 259 -2.50 -7.13 -10.22
C VAL A 259 -2.46 -7.39 -8.72
N ASN A 260 -2.59 -8.64 -8.30
CA ASN A 260 -2.45 -9.02 -6.90
C ASN A 260 -0.96 -9.11 -6.52
N LEU A 261 -0.57 -8.55 -5.37
CA LEU A 261 0.78 -8.77 -4.82
C LEU A 261 0.87 -10.22 -4.28
N PRO A 262 1.95 -10.96 -4.57
CA PRO A 262 2.17 -12.26 -3.95
C PRO A 262 2.23 -12.15 -2.42
N ALA A 263 1.63 -13.12 -1.73
CA ALA A 263 1.47 -13.10 -0.29
C ALA A 263 1.98 -14.37 0.37
N LEU A 264 2.55 -14.24 1.56
CA LEU A 264 2.72 -15.31 2.51
C LEU A 264 1.36 -15.54 3.22
N THR A 265 0.81 -16.75 3.15
CA THR A 265 -0.33 -17.18 3.97
C THR A 265 0.18 -17.78 5.26
N ILE A 266 -0.31 -17.30 6.40
CA ILE A 266 0.12 -17.78 7.72
C ILE A 266 -1.01 -17.63 8.74
N SER A 267 -1.10 -18.55 9.73
CA SER A 267 -1.99 -18.36 10.87
C SER A 267 -1.40 -17.36 11.88
N VAL A 268 -2.26 -16.69 12.64
CA VAL A 268 -1.78 -15.75 13.66
C VAL A 268 -1.04 -16.50 14.78
N ALA A 269 -1.41 -17.75 15.07
CA ALA A 269 -0.65 -18.62 15.98
C ALA A 269 0.77 -18.89 15.48
N ASP A 270 0.94 -19.15 14.17
CA ASP A 270 2.25 -19.36 13.57
C ASP A 270 3.10 -18.08 13.55
N MET A 271 2.46 -16.90 13.43
CA MET A 271 3.16 -15.62 13.62
C MET A 271 3.73 -15.48 15.03
N ALA A 272 2.96 -15.83 16.06
CA ALA A 272 3.42 -15.83 17.45
C ALA A 272 4.52 -16.88 17.69
N THR A 273 4.40 -18.05 17.05
CA THR A 273 5.43 -19.11 17.09
C THR A 273 6.73 -18.66 16.41
N ALA A 274 6.64 -17.98 15.28
CA ALA A 274 7.80 -17.37 14.61
C ALA A 274 8.48 -16.32 15.50
N LEU A 275 7.70 -15.48 16.17
CA LEU A 275 8.25 -14.52 17.14
C LEU A 275 9.00 -15.23 18.28
N ALA A 276 8.45 -16.33 18.83
CA ALA A 276 9.14 -17.12 19.84
C ALA A 276 10.45 -17.73 19.34
N ARG A 277 10.50 -18.20 18.08
CA ARG A 277 11.75 -18.73 17.49
C ARG A 277 12.81 -17.65 17.32
N VAL A 278 12.44 -16.47 16.87
CA VAL A 278 13.38 -15.39 16.52
C VAL A 278 13.83 -14.59 17.74
N ALA A 279 12.93 -14.34 18.70
CA ALA A 279 13.17 -13.41 19.81
C ALA A 279 13.07 -14.05 21.21
N GLY A 280 12.66 -15.30 21.32
CA GLY A 280 12.47 -16.01 22.58
C GLY A 280 11.01 -16.16 22.99
N PRO A 281 10.68 -17.25 23.73
CA PRO A 281 9.32 -17.53 24.15
C PRO A 281 8.77 -16.46 25.12
N GLU A 282 9.64 -15.83 25.91
CA GLU A 282 9.27 -14.76 26.84
C GLU A 282 8.77 -13.50 26.10
N VAL A 283 9.30 -13.22 24.90
CA VAL A 283 8.83 -12.12 24.05
C VAL A 283 7.46 -12.45 23.49
N SER A 284 7.27 -13.66 22.96
CA SER A 284 5.96 -14.10 22.44
C SER A 284 4.89 -14.17 23.53
N ALA A 285 5.26 -14.43 24.79
CA ALA A 285 4.34 -14.42 25.93
C ALA A 285 3.77 -13.02 26.27
N LEU A 286 4.26 -11.97 25.62
CA LEU A 286 3.70 -10.62 25.74
C LEU A 286 2.46 -10.41 24.85
N ILE A 287 2.05 -11.40 24.07
CA ILE A 287 0.82 -11.34 23.26
C ILE A 287 -0.39 -11.71 24.13
N ASP A 288 -1.32 -10.77 24.27
CA ASP A 288 -2.60 -10.97 24.94
C ASP A 288 -3.68 -11.33 23.91
N TRP A 289 -4.23 -12.52 24.02
CA TRP A 289 -5.30 -12.99 23.13
C TRP A 289 -6.67 -12.51 23.65
N ILE A 290 -7.10 -11.35 23.18
CA ILE A 290 -8.36 -10.69 23.59
C ILE A 290 -9.21 -10.45 22.34
N PRO A 291 -10.16 -11.36 22.02
CA PRO A 291 -10.97 -11.25 20.79
C PRO A 291 -11.80 -9.97 20.74
N ASP A 292 -11.76 -9.31 19.58
CA ASP A 292 -12.65 -8.21 19.21
C ASP A 292 -13.54 -8.68 18.05
N PRO A 293 -14.87 -8.86 18.28
CA PRO A 293 -15.76 -9.38 17.25
C PRO A 293 -15.88 -8.50 16.01
N GLN A 294 -15.66 -7.18 16.11
CA GLN A 294 -15.72 -6.27 14.98
C GLN A 294 -14.48 -6.45 14.10
N ILE A 295 -13.30 -6.45 14.70
CA ILE A 295 -12.04 -6.67 13.98
C ILE A 295 -12.01 -8.08 13.38
N ALA A 296 -12.42 -9.09 14.17
CA ALA A 296 -12.43 -10.48 13.71
C ALA A 296 -13.32 -10.68 12.47
N ARG A 297 -14.53 -10.11 12.46
CA ARG A 297 -15.41 -10.16 11.28
C ARG A 297 -14.80 -9.46 10.06
N MET A 298 -14.18 -8.30 10.23
CA MET A 298 -13.53 -7.56 9.14
C MET A 298 -12.37 -8.37 8.56
N VAL A 299 -11.52 -8.93 9.42
CA VAL A 299 -10.36 -9.75 8.98
C VAL A 299 -10.84 -11.04 8.29
N ALA A 300 -11.86 -11.70 8.82
CA ALA A 300 -12.43 -12.92 8.24
C ALA A 300 -13.08 -12.69 6.86
N SER A 301 -13.47 -11.45 6.53
CA SER A 301 -13.99 -11.12 5.20
C SER A 301 -12.92 -11.00 4.12
N TRP A 302 -11.64 -10.93 4.50
CA TRP A 302 -10.54 -10.78 3.54
C TRP A 302 -9.97 -12.15 3.12
N PRO A 303 -9.46 -12.29 1.89
CA PRO A 303 -8.81 -13.51 1.46
C PRO A 303 -7.50 -13.73 2.22
N ALA A 304 -7.32 -14.95 2.76
CA ALA A 304 -6.07 -15.38 3.36
C ALA A 304 -5.11 -16.01 2.33
N ARG A 305 -5.62 -16.45 1.19
CA ARG A 305 -4.84 -17.17 0.17
C ARG A 305 -4.97 -16.49 -1.18
N VAL A 306 -3.81 -16.14 -1.76
CA VAL A 306 -3.72 -15.37 -3.00
C VAL A 306 -2.83 -16.11 -3.98
N ARG A 307 -3.36 -16.38 -5.19
CA ARG A 307 -2.59 -16.79 -6.35
C ARG A 307 -2.38 -15.57 -7.25
N ALA A 308 -1.13 -15.14 -7.36
CA ALA A 308 -0.74 -13.91 -8.06
C ALA A 308 0.10 -14.26 -9.30
N ASP A 309 -0.50 -14.96 -10.27
CA ASP A 309 0.20 -15.51 -11.43
C ASP A 309 0.80 -14.40 -12.31
N ARG A 310 0.09 -13.29 -12.50
CA ARG A 310 0.59 -12.12 -13.26
C ARG A 310 1.80 -11.47 -12.58
N ALA A 311 1.76 -11.32 -11.26
CA ALA A 311 2.89 -10.80 -10.51
C ALA A 311 4.08 -11.77 -10.56
N GLY A 312 3.83 -13.09 -10.50
CA GLY A 312 4.86 -14.12 -10.70
C GLY A 312 5.56 -14.03 -12.06
N GLN A 313 4.80 -13.77 -13.15
CA GLN A 313 5.35 -13.54 -14.49
C GLN A 313 6.22 -12.26 -14.57
N LEU A 314 5.97 -11.30 -13.69
CA LEU A 314 6.79 -10.09 -13.52
C LEU A 314 8.00 -10.31 -12.59
N GLY A 315 8.24 -11.54 -12.10
CA GLY A 315 9.34 -11.87 -11.22
C GLY A 315 9.10 -11.58 -9.74
N LEU A 316 7.88 -11.19 -9.35
CA LEU A 316 7.54 -10.96 -7.95
C LEU A 316 7.27 -12.29 -7.24
N THR A 317 7.76 -12.42 -6.02
CA THR A 317 7.60 -13.60 -5.16
C THR A 317 7.16 -13.19 -3.77
N PRO A 318 6.40 -14.03 -3.03
CA PRO A 318 6.10 -13.77 -1.64
C PRO A 318 7.37 -13.79 -0.77
N ASP A 319 7.25 -13.37 0.48
CA ASP A 319 8.28 -13.64 1.48
C ASP A 319 8.38 -15.17 1.70
N PRO A 320 9.59 -15.72 1.97
CA PRO A 320 9.76 -17.16 2.11
C PRO A 320 9.11 -17.71 3.38
N ASP A 321 9.15 -16.94 4.46
CA ASP A 321 8.59 -17.26 5.77
C ASP A 321 8.42 -15.99 6.61
N PHE A 322 7.80 -16.14 7.79
CA PHE A 322 7.55 -15.01 8.68
C PHE A 322 8.76 -14.68 9.56
N ASP A 323 9.65 -15.64 9.81
CA ASP A 323 10.93 -15.42 10.52
C ASP A 323 11.80 -14.39 9.79
N SER A 324 11.83 -14.47 8.46
CA SER A 324 12.51 -13.50 7.59
C SER A 324 11.91 -12.09 7.71
N ILE A 325 10.58 -11.98 7.81
CA ILE A 325 9.88 -10.69 8.00
C ILE A 325 10.26 -10.08 9.36
N ILE A 326 10.28 -10.87 10.43
CA ILE A 326 10.73 -10.41 11.76
C ILE A 326 12.20 -9.99 11.72
N GLY A 327 13.05 -10.81 11.08
CA GLY A 327 14.48 -10.52 10.93
C GLY A 327 14.75 -9.18 10.21
N MET A 328 14.03 -8.90 9.12
CA MET A 328 14.10 -7.60 8.43
C MET A 328 13.70 -6.44 9.34
N HIS A 329 12.63 -6.59 10.12
CA HIS A 329 12.20 -5.56 11.06
C HIS A 329 13.24 -5.28 12.14
N LEU A 330 13.88 -6.30 12.70
CA LEU A 330 14.95 -6.16 13.68
C LEU A 330 16.18 -5.46 13.10
N ALA A 331 16.58 -5.81 11.87
CA ALA A 331 17.71 -5.17 11.20
C ALA A 331 17.47 -3.67 10.98
N GLU A 332 16.26 -3.31 10.52
CA GLU A 332 15.86 -1.91 10.30
C GLU A 332 15.75 -1.11 11.61
N SER A 333 15.29 -1.73 12.69
CA SER A 333 15.19 -1.09 13.99
C SER A 333 16.56 -0.73 14.57
N ARG A 334 17.56 -1.61 14.38
CA ARG A 334 18.97 -1.38 14.80
C ARG A 334 19.65 -0.27 14.01
N SER A 335 19.27 -0.07 12.75
CA SER A 335 19.87 0.98 11.90
C SER A 335 19.33 2.39 12.19
N ARG A 336 18.26 2.50 12.98
CA ARG A 336 17.60 3.77 13.32
C ARG A 336 17.92 4.26 14.75
N GLY A 337 18.46 3.42 15.60
CA GLY A 337 18.90 3.73 16.97
C GLY A 337 20.38 4.07 17.01
#